data_5106d0f24bbc52289fbd866eaeb12b9f
#
_entry.id   5106d0f24bbc52289fbd866eaeb12b9f
#
_cell.length_a   1.000
_cell.length_b   1.000
_cell.length_c   1.000
_cell.angle_alpha   90.00
_cell.angle_beta   90.00
_cell.angle_gamma   90.00
#
_symmetry.space_group_name_H-M   'P 1'
#
loop_
_entity.id
_entity.type
_entity.pdbx_description
1 polymer ?
#
loop_
_entity_poly.entity_id
_entity_poly.type
_entity_poly.pdbx_seq_one_letter_code
_entity_poly.pdbx_strand_id
1 'polypeptide(L)'
;QEAYDNYISIATLLPKDSEELTKLAKMELKHKRGFTACGKNLGVEADMVFAKQFFSKLHGNFQTALQNENLTTCLLIQAILIEAFAISAYHVYIRVADPFAKKITQGVVNDEYLHLNYGEKWLKENLHNCKNELIAANKANLPLIKKMLDQVAEDAAILSMDKEELMEEFMIAYQDALLEMGLDNREIARMAMAAIV
;
A
#
# COMPACT_ATOMS: atom_id res chain seq x y z
N GLN A 1 -9.88 -6.36 -4.34
CA GLN A 1 -9.74 -7.44 -5.33
C GLN A 1 -8.36 -7.42 -5.98
N GLU A 2 -7.89 -6.26 -6.41
CA GLU A 2 -6.57 -6.11 -7.05
C GLU A 2 -5.43 -6.55 -6.13
N ALA A 3 -5.43 -6.12 -4.88
CA ALA A 3 -4.43 -6.54 -3.90
C ALA A 3 -4.43 -8.07 -3.69
N TYR A 4 -5.61 -8.70 -3.65
CA TYR A 4 -5.72 -10.16 -3.64
C TYR A 4 -5.03 -10.79 -4.85
N ASP A 5 -5.33 -10.29 -6.05
CA ASP A 5 -4.79 -10.82 -7.30
C ASP A 5 -3.26 -10.61 -7.37
N ASN A 6 -2.78 -9.47 -6.84
CA ASN A 6 -1.35 -9.16 -6.74
C ASN A 6 -0.61 -10.14 -5.81
N TYR A 7 -1.13 -10.40 -4.59
CA TYR A 7 -0.50 -11.38 -3.68
C TYR A 7 -0.50 -12.80 -4.24
N ILE A 8 -1.59 -13.23 -4.91
CA ILE A 8 -1.62 -14.52 -5.61
C ILE A 8 -0.57 -14.57 -6.72
N SER A 9 -0.38 -13.47 -7.46
CA SER A 9 0.64 -13.40 -8.51
C SER A 9 2.07 -13.45 -7.93
N ILE A 10 2.34 -12.74 -6.83
CA ILE A 10 3.61 -12.82 -6.12
C ILE A 10 3.87 -14.25 -5.63
N ALA A 11 2.83 -14.95 -5.14
CA ALA A 11 2.95 -16.34 -4.70
C ALA A 11 3.41 -17.30 -5.81
N THR A 12 3.12 -17.00 -7.09
CA THR A 12 3.63 -17.79 -8.21
C THR A 12 5.14 -17.63 -8.43
N LEU A 13 5.68 -16.44 -8.10
CA LEU A 13 7.11 -16.14 -8.17
C LEU A 13 7.87 -16.62 -6.93
N LEU A 14 7.18 -16.84 -5.81
CA LEU A 14 7.74 -17.32 -4.54
C LEU A 14 7.06 -18.60 -4.05
N PRO A 15 7.29 -19.75 -4.68
CA PRO A 15 6.60 -21.00 -4.30
C PRO A 15 6.83 -21.41 -2.84
N LYS A 16 7.98 -21.05 -2.24
CA LYS A 16 8.29 -21.36 -0.83
C LYS A 16 7.40 -20.60 0.14
N ASP A 17 6.98 -19.39 -0.22
CA ASP A 17 6.16 -18.50 0.61
C ASP A 17 4.69 -18.51 0.17
N SER A 18 4.33 -19.37 -0.77
CA SER A 18 3.00 -19.41 -1.41
C SER A 18 1.85 -19.57 -0.39
N GLU A 19 2.05 -20.35 0.68
CA GLU A 19 1.04 -20.50 1.73
C GLU A 19 0.82 -19.20 2.50
N GLU A 20 1.89 -18.50 2.90
CA GLU A 20 1.83 -17.22 3.61
C GLU A 20 1.20 -16.15 2.72
N LEU A 21 1.68 -15.98 1.50
CA LEU A 21 1.14 -15.03 0.51
C LEU A 21 -0.34 -15.30 0.20
N THR A 22 -0.76 -16.56 0.13
CA THR A 22 -2.17 -16.91 -0.04
C THR A 22 -3.02 -16.51 1.18
N LYS A 23 -2.46 -16.58 2.40
CA LYS A 23 -3.15 -16.09 3.61
C LYS A 23 -3.32 -14.56 3.54
N LEU A 24 -2.26 -13.81 3.20
CA LEU A 24 -2.33 -12.36 3.00
C LEU A 24 -3.38 -12.01 1.94
N ALA A 25 -3.35 -12.66 0.79
CA ALA A 25 -4.36 -12.44 -0.25
C ALA A 25 -5.80 -12.63 0.26
N LYS A 26 -6.07 -13.67 1.06
CA LYS A 26 -7.41 -13.90 1.63
C LYS A 26 -7.85 -12.81 2.60
N MET A 27 -6.90 -12.16 3.28
CA MET A 27 -7.21 -11.02 4.16
C MET A 27 -7.74 -9.84 3.34
N GLU A 28 -7.21 -9.59 2.14
CA GLU A 28 -7.72 -8.57 1.23
C GLU A 28 -9.19 -8.77 0.84
N LEU A 29 -9.63 -10.03 0.67
CA LEU A 29 -11.05 -10.31 0.43
C LEU A 29 -11.92 -10.03 1.67
N LYS A 30 -11.36 -10.20 2.87
CA LYS A 30 -12.02 -9.83 4.14
C LYS A 30 -12.16 -8.31 4.23
N HIS A 31 -11.10 -7.55 3.89
CA HIS A 31 -11.10 -6.08 3.85
C HIS A 31 -12.17 -5.56 2.87
N LYS A 32 -12.18 -6.10 1.65
CA LYS A 32 -13.22 -5.78 0.64
C LYS A 32 -14.64 -5.97 1.19
N ARG A 33 -14.90 -7.10 1.88
CA ARG A 33 -16.23 -7.36 2.48
C ARG A 33 -16.54 -6.35 3.58
N GLY A 34 -15.57 -6.02 4.42
CA GLY A 34 -15.70 -5.03 5.49
C GLY A 34 -16.07 -3.66 4.94
N PHE A 35 -15.32 -3.14 3.98
CA PHE A 35 -15.61 -1.82 3.37
C PHE A 35 -16.90 -1.83 2.54
N THR A 36 -17.26 -2.95 1.89
CA THR A 36 -18.57 -3.10 1.25
C THR A 36 -19.70 -2.98 2.28
N ALA A 37 -19.51 -3.55 3.48
CA ALA A 37 -20.50 -3.42 4.56
C ALA A 37 -20.58 -1.97 5.09
N CYS A 38 -19.45 -1.23 5.16
CA CYS A 38 -19.47 0.19 5.50
C CYS A 38 -20.29 1.00 4.48
N GLY A 39 -20.07 0.79 3.18
CA GLY A 39 -20.85 1.45 2.13
C GLY A 39 -22.35 1.17 2.26
N LYS A 40 -22.73 -0.09 2.46
CA LYS A 40 -24.13 -0.48 2.67
C LYS A 40 -24.74 0.18 3.91
N ASN A 41 -23.99 0.31 5.01
CA ASN A 41 -24.44 0.98 6.22
C ASN A 41 -24.73 2.48 5.99
N LEU A 42 -23.98 3.10 5.08
CA LEU A 42 -24.14 4.50 4.70
C LEU A 42 -25.10 4.70 3.52
N GLY A 43 -25.63 3.63 2.92
CA GLY A 43 -26.49 3.70 1.74
C GLY A 43 -25.77 4.10 0.46
N VAL A 44 -24.45 3.86 0.38
CA VAL A 44 -23.62 4.20 -0.78
C VAL A 44 -22.94 2.96 -1.35
N GLU A 45 -22.61 3.02 -2.62
CA GLU A 45 -21.81 2.00 -3.31
C GLU A 45 -20.46 2.57 -3.72
N ALA A 46 -19.45 1.69 -3.80
CA ALA A 46 -18.12 2.10 -4.25
C ALA A 46 -18.13 2.44 -5.75
N ASP A 47 -17.56 3.59 -6.11
CA ASP A 47 -17.29 3.93 -7.50
C ASP A 47 -16.11 3.10 -8.03
N MET A 48 -16.45 1.97 -8.65
CA MET A 48 -15.44 1.05 -9.20
C MET A 48 -14.76 1.58 -10.46
N VAL A 49 -15.35 2.55 -11.16
CA VAL A 49 -14.73 3.21 -12.32
C VAL A 49 -13.61 4.12 -11.81
N PHE A 50 -13.93 4.98 -10.85
CA PHE A 50 -12.96 5.83 -10.18
C PHE A 50 -11.83 4.99 -9.55
N ALA A 51 -12.15 3.96 -8.76
CA ALA A 51 -11.16 3.14 -8.08
C ALA A 51 -10.16 2.50 -9.06
N LYS A 52 -10.62 1.93 -10.18
CA LYS A 52 -9.74 1.36 -11.21
C LYS A 52 -8.84 2.41 -11.85
N GLN A 53 -9.37 3.59 -12.11
CA GLN A 53 -8.60 4.69 -12.69
C GLN A 53 -7.55 5.22 -11.70
N PHE A 54 -7.93 5.36 -10.44
CA PHE A 54 -7.09 5.84 -9.35
C PHE A 54 -5.83 4.98 -9.17
N PHE A 55 -5.96 3.65 -9.15
CA PHE A 55 -4.83 2.73 -9.01
C PHE A 55 -4.13 2.37 -10.33
N SER A 56 -4.65 2.78 -11.48
CA SER A 56 -4.25 2.28 -12.81
C SER A 56 -2.75 2.34 -13.09
N LYS A 57 -2.07 3.41 -12.65
CA LYS A 57 -0.61 3.58 -12.89
C LYS A 57 0.22 2.62 -12.05
N LEU A 58 -0.06 2.50 -10.76
CA LEU A 58 0.63 1.55 -9.89
C LEU A 58 0.35 0.11 -10.34
N HIS A 59 -0.90 -0.20 -10.68
CA HIS A 59 -1.27 -1.49 -11.22
C HIS A 59 -0.54 -1.82 -12.52
N GLY A 60 -0.46 -0.89 -13.47
CA GLY A 60 0.28 -1.06 -14.71
C GLY A 60 1.78 -1.33 -14.48
N ASN A 61 2.39 -0.60 -13.55
CA ASN A 61 3.78 -0.82 -13.18
C ASN A 61 3.98 -2.18 -12.48
N PHE A 62 3.05 -2.58 -11.61
CA PHE A 62 3.05 -3.90 -10.98
C PHE A 62 2.96 -5.03 -12.04
N GLN A 63 2.02 -4.93 -12.98
CA GLN A 63 1.85 -5.92 -14.04
C GLN A 63 3.09 -6.02 -14.94
N THR A 64 3.72 -4.88 -15.26
CA THR A 64 4.98 -4.86 -16.02
C THR A 64 6.10 -5.54 -15.24
N ALA A 65 6.22 -5.27 -13.94
CA ALA A 65 7.20 -5.92 -13.07
C ALA A 65 6.95 -7.43 -12.99
N LEU A 66 5.70 -7.84 -12.84
CA LEU A 66 5.30 -9.26 -12.79
C LEU A 66 5.68 -10.01 -14.08
N GLN A 67 5.40 -9.42 -15.25
CA GLN A 67 5.76 -9.99 -16.55
C GLN A 67 7.28 -10.16 -16.74
N ASN A 68 8.07 -9.30 -16.09
CA ASN A 68 9.53 -9.36 -16.11
C ASN A 68 10.11 -10.14 -14.91
N GLU A 69 9.27 -10.83 -14.13
CA GLU A 69 9.66 -11.56 -12.91
C GLU A 69 10.43 -10.67 -11.90
N ASN A 70 10.19 -9.34 -11.96
CA ASN A 70 10.81 -8.36 -11.08
C ASN A 70 10.09 -8.32 -9.73
N LEU A 71 10.45 -9.26 -8.88
CA LEU A 71 9.84 -9.46 -7.57
C LEU A 71 10.09 -8.27 -6.62
N THR A 72 11.26 -7.65 -6.70
CA THR A 72 11.61 -6.45 -5.90
C THR A 72 10.61 -5.33 -6.15
N THR A 73 10.31 -5.04 -7.41
CA THR A 73 9.35 -4.01 -7.79
C THR A 73 7.92 -4.42 -7.39
N CYS A 74 7.53 -5.70 -7.57
CA CYS A 74 6.22 -6.19 -7.15
C CYS A 74 6.00 -5.99 -5.64
N LEU A 75 6.98 -6.36 -4.81
CA LEU A 75 6.90 -6.23 -3.36
C LEU A 75 6.96 -4.77 -2.90
N LEU A 76 7.81 -3.93 -3.52
CA LEU A 76 7.80 -2.50 -3.22
C LEU A 76 6.43 -1.87 -3.47
N ILE A 77 5.80 -2.16 -4.61
CA ILE A 77 4.50 -1.58 -4.95
C ILE A 77 3.43 -2.12 -4.02
N GLN A 78 3.24 -3.46 -3.95
CA GLN A 78 2.13 -4.05 -3.22
C GLN A 78 2.35 -4.01 -1.72
N ALA A 79 3.46 -4.54 -1.22
CA ALA A 79 3.64 -4.79 0.20
C ALA A 79 4.30 -3.63 0.97
N ILE A 80 4.80 -2.58 0.29
CA ILE A 80 5.36 -1.40 0.95
C ILE A 80 4.54 -0.16 0.63
N LEU A 81 4.46 0.28 -0.64
CA LEU A 81 3.83 1.55 -0.99
C LEU A 81 2.31 1.54 -0.78
N ILE A 82 1.62 0.48 -1.24
CA ILE A 82 0.16 0.37 -1.10
C ILE A 82 -0.21 0.17 0.37
N GLU A 83 0.51 -0.69 1.10
CA GLU A 83 0.18 -0.94 2.52
C GLU A 83 0.51 0.27 3.41
N ALA A 84 1.65 0.93 3.22
CA ALA A 84 1.95 2.18 3.94
C ALA A 84 0.90 3.27 3.64
N PHE A 85 0.46 3.39 2.37
CA PHE A 85 -0.60 4.31 1.99
C PHE A 85 -1.93 3.96 2.66
N ALA A 86 -2.31 2.67 2.68
CA ALA A 86 -3.54 2.19 3.28
C ALA A 86 -3.55 2.41 4.80
N ILE A 87 -2.47 2.01 5.51
CA ILE A 87 -2.32 2.20 6.95
C ILE A 87 -2.48 3.69 7.32
N SER A 88 -1.81 4.57 6.60
CA SER A 88 -1.84 6.02 6.83
C SER A 88 -3.23 6.60 6.61
N ALA A 89 -3.86 6.27 5.48
CA ALA A 89 -5.22 6.71 5.18
C ALA A 89 -6.22 6.19 6.23
N TYR A 90 -6.08 4.96 6.69
CA TYR A 90 -6.95 4.37 7.72
C TYR A 90 -6.74 5.01 9.09
N HIS A 91 -5.51 5.36 9.49
CA HIS A 91 -5.25 6.06 10.75
C HIS A 91 -5.96 7.42 10.79
N VAL A 92 -5.90 8.18 9.72
CA VAL A 92 -6.60 9.46 9.62
C VAL A 92 -8.12 9.23 9.59
N TYR A 93 -8.60 8.29 8.76
CA TYR A 93 -10.02 7.98 8.62
C TYR A 93 -10.69 7.50 9.92
N ILE A 94 -10.04 6.66 10.71
CA ILE A 94 -10.57 6.12 11.99
C ILE A 94 -11.02 7.24 12.94
N ARG A 95 -10.41 8.41 12.87
CA ARG A 95 -10.75 9.55 13.75
C ARG A 95 -12.07 10.21 13.39
N VAL A 96 -12.44 10.18 12.12
CA VAL A 96 -13.64 10.81 11.58
C VAL A 96 -14.76 9.82 11.22
N ALA A 97 -14.46 8.53 11.19
CA ALA A 97 -15.37 7.46 10.83
C ALA A 97 -16.50 7.28 11.86
N ASP A 98 -17.68 6.91 11.40
CA ASP A 98 -18.77 6.46 12.26
C ASP A 98 -18.36 5.20 13.05
N PRO A 99 -19.05 4.86 14.16
CA PRO A 99 -18.64 3.75 15.03
C PRO A 99 -18.58 2.39 14.33
N PHE A 100 -19.40 2.16 13.31
CA PHE A 100 -19.42 0.90 12.56
C PHE A 100 -18.21 0.79 11.64
N ALA A 101 -17.96 1.82 10.82
CA ALA A 101 -16.81 1.89 9.93
C ALA A 101 -15.49 1.90 10.71
N LYS A 102 -15.44 2.67 11.82
CA LYS A 102 -14.27 2.72 12.73
C LYS A 102 -13.85 1.34 13.20
N LYS A 103 -14.79 0.52 13.69
CA LYS A 103 -14.49 -0.84 14.18
C LYS A 103 -13.95 -1.74 13.08
N ILE A 104 -14.50 -1.65 11.88
CA ILE A 104 -14.05 -2.43 10.72
C ILE A 104 -12.64 -2.00 10.33
N THR A 105 -12.41 -0.68 10.17
CA THR A 105 -11.11 -0.13 9.74
C THR A 105 -10.00 -0.42 10.75
N GLN A 106 -10.28 -0.37 12.05
CA GLN A 106 -9.32 -0.79 13.09
C GLN A 106 -8.88 -2.25 12.93
N GLY A 107 -9.81 -3.13 12.57
CA GLY A 107 -9.48 -4.53 12.28
C GLY A 107 -8.64 -4.69 11.02
N VAL A 108 -8.90 -3.89 9.99
CA VAL A 108 -8.12 -3.87 8.74
C VAL A 108 -6.69 -3.40 9.00
N VAL A 109 -6.49 -2.30 9.73
CA VAL A 109 -5.14 -1.78 10.05
C VAL A 109 -4.25 -2.84 10.68
N ASN A 110 -4.78 -3.66 11.58
CA ASN A 110 -4.00 -4.74 12.20
C ASN A 110 -3.56 -5.80 11.17
N ASP A 111 -4.41 -6.08 10.19
CA ASP A 111 -4.10 -7.02 9.11
C ASP A 111 -3.07 -6.40 8.14
N GLU A 112 -3.14 -5.07 7.82
CA GLU A 112 -2.20 -4.38 6.92
C GLU A 112 -0.76 -4.35 7.46
N TYR A 113 -0.57 -4.29 8.77
CA TYR A 113 0.76 -4.45 9.35
C TYR A 113 1.38 -5.83 9.08
N LEU A 114 0.58 -6.89 8.95
CA LEU A 114 1.09 -8.20 8.57
C LEU A 114 1.57 -8.22 7.10
N HIS A 115 0.85 -7.51 6.22
CA HIS A 115 1.24 -7.32 4.82
C HIS A 115 2.55 -6.57 4.70
N LEU A 116 2.65 -5.42 5.39
CA LEU A 116 3.84 -4.57 5.42
C LEU A 116 5.05 -5.35 5.94
N ASN A 117 4.91 -6.01 7.08
CA ASN A 117 5.97 -6.82 7.70
C ASN A 117 6.50 -7.92 6.79
N TYR A 118 5.63 -8.56 5.99
CA TYR A 118 6.07 -9.56 5.01
C TYR A 118 7.00 -8.94 3.96
N GLY A 119 6.59 -7.80 3.38
CA GLY A 119 7.39 -7.08 2.39
C GLY A 119 8.73 -6.62 2.94
N GLU A 120 8.73 -6.00 4.13
CA GLU A 120 9.93 -5.55 4.84
C GLU A 120 10.92 -6.69 5.08
N LYS A 121 10.44 -7.81 5.61
CA LYS A 121 11.27 -8.98 5.90
C LYS A 121 11.91 -9.52 4.63
N TRP A 122 11.12 -9.75 3.57
CA TRP A 122 11.66 -10.29 2.33
C TRP A 122 12.69 -9.35 1.69
N LEU A 123 12.38 -8.06 1.62
CA LEU A 123 13.29 -7.05 1.05
C LEU A 123 14.56 -6.90 1.90
N LYS A 124 14.46 -6.97 3.23
CA LYS A 124 15.60 -6.97 4.15
C LYS A 124 16.55 -8.14 3.88
N GLU A 125 16.01 -9.36 3.82
CA GLU A 125 16.78 -10.58 3.59
C GLU A 125 17.49 -10.58 2.22
N ASN A 126 16.93 -9.89 1.24
CA ASN A 126 17.43 -9.84 -0.13
C ASN A 126 18.10 -8.51 -0.50
N LEU A 127 18.20 -7.54 0.42
CA LEU A 127 18.61 -6.16 0.14
C LEU A 127 19.95 -6.06 -0.58
N HIS A 128 20.91 -6.90 -0.21
CA HIS A 128 22.25 -6.92 -0.83
C HIS A 128 22.24 -7.24 -2.33
N ASN A 129 21.22 -7.97 -2.80
CA ASN A 129 21.06 -8.34 -4.21
C ASN A 129 20.15 -7.37 -4.98
N CYS A 130 19.13 -6.81 -4.31
CA CYS A 130 18.06 -6.06 -4.98
C CYS A 130 18.10 -4.54 -4.75
N LYS A 131 19.09 -4.02 -4.02
CA LYS A 131 19.15 -2.60 -3.61
C LYS A 131 19.03 -1.61 -4.77
N ASN A 132 19.76 -1.83 -5.85
CA ASN A 132 19.75 -0.93 -7.01
C ASN A 132 18.38 -0.95 -7.71
N GLU A 133 17.78 -2.12 -7.80
CA GLU A 133 16.46 -2.32 -8.36
C GLU A 133 15.38 -1.68 -7.48
N LEU A 134 15.48 -1.83 -6.16
CA LEU A 134 14.62 -1.19 -5.18
C LEU A 134 14.66 0.34 -5.32
N ILE A 135 15.84 0.95 -5.44
CA ILE A 135 16.00 2.39 -5.65
C ILE A 135 15.37 2.84 -6.97
N ALA A 136 15.57 2.08 -8.05
CA ALA A 136 14.98 2.39 -9.35
C ALA A 136 13.45 2.28 -9.33
N ALA A 137 12.92 1.21 -8.74
CA ALA A 137 11.49 0.99 -8.56
C ALA A 137 10.86 2.08 -7.70
N ASN A 138 11.52 2.48 -6.61
CA ASN A 138 11.07 3.57 -5.75
C ASN A 138 10.96 4.89 -6.50
N LYS A 139 11.99 5.26 -7.26
CA LYS A 139 12.00 6.49 -8.07
C LYS A 139 10.84 6.53 -9.07
N ALA A 140 10.44 5.39 -9.60
CA ALA A 140 9.36 5.30 -10.57
C ALA A 140 7.96 5.33 -9.91
N ASN A 141 7.81 4.80 -8.69
CA ASN A 141 6.50 4.53 -8.11
C ASN A 141 6.12 5.46 -6.94
N LEU A 142 7.07 5.90 -6.10
CA LEU A 142 6.76 6.78 -4.97
C LEU A 142 6.08 8.11 -5.40
N PRO A 143 6.47 8.80 -6.50
CA PRO A 143 5.79 10.01 -6.95
C PRO A 143 4.31 9.78 -7.31
N LEU A 144 3.92 8.55 -7.62
CA LEU A 144 2.53 8.22 -7.94
C LEU A 144 1.64 8.31 -6.70
N ILE A 145 2.15 7.96 -5.52
CA ILE A 145 1.41 8.07 -4.26
C ILE A 145 1.05 9.53 -3.98
N LYS A 146 2.00 10.46 -4.16
CA LYS A 146 1.71 11.89 -4.03
C LYS A 146 0.60 12.33 -4.99
N LYS A 147 0.68 11.92 -6.27
CA LYS A 147 -0.36 12.25 -7.25
C LYS A 147 -1.72 11.66 -6.88
N MET A 148 -1.75 10.47 -6.29
CA MET A 148 -2.98 9.84 -5.81
C MET A 148 -3.58 10.64 -4.64
N LEU A 149 -2.76 11.08 -3.68
CA LEU A 149 -3.21 11.97 -2.60
C LEU A 149 -3.71 13.31 -3.13
N ASP A 150 -3.01 13.92 -4.10
CA ASP A 150 -3.45 15.15 -4.75
C ASP A 150 -4.83 14.99 -5.42
N GLN A 151 -5.09 13.83 -6.01
CA GLN A 151 -6.34 13.53 -6.73
C GLN A 151 -7.56 13.41 -5.81
N VAL A 152 -7.38 12.93 -4.57
CA VAL A 152 -8.47 12.72 -3.60
C VAL A 152 -8.54 13.79 -2.53
N ALA A 153 -7.70 14.82 -2.58
CA ALA A 153 -7.57 15.83 -1.53
C ALA A 153 -8.89 16.55 -1.22
N GLU A 154 -9.66 16.92 -2.25
CA GLU A 154 -10.96 17.59 -2.07
C GLU A 154 -12.00 16.68 -1.44
N ASP A 155 -12.07 15.42 -1.87
CA ASP A 155 -12.99 14.41 -1.31
C ASP A 155 -12.61 14.06 0.14
N ALA A 156 -11.31 13.96 0.43
CA ALA A 156 -10.80 13.73 1.78
C ALA A 156 -11.16 14.90 2.72
N ALA A 157 -11.04 16.13 2.24
CA ALA A 157 -11.40 17.33 3.02
C ALA A 157 -12.90 17.36 3.39
N ILE A 158 -13.80 16.86 2.53
CA ILE A 158 -15.23 16.71 2.84
C ILE A 158 -15.43 15.78 4.06
N LEU A 159 -14.58 14.77 4.19
CA LEU A 159 -14.57 13.85 5.33
C LEU A 159 -13.77 14.39 6.53
N SER A 160 -13.33 15.64 6.50
CA SER A 160 -12.44 16.24 7.53
C SER A 160 -11.11 15.52 7.68
N MET A 161 -10.60 14.95 6.59
CA MET A 161 -9.27 14.36 6.49
C MET A 161 -8.34 15.36 5.81
N ASP A 162 -7.30 15.81 6.53
CA ASP A 162 -6.34 16.78 6.02
C ASP A 162 -5.32 16.11 5.09
N LYS A 163 -5.05 16.72 3.94
CA LYS A 163 -4.13 16.18 2.93
C LYS A 163 -2.69 16.16 3.42
N GLU A 164 -2.26 17.24 4.08
CA GLU A 164 -0.92 17.37 4.62
C GLU A 164 -0.67 16.29 5.68
N GLU A 165 -1.66 16.05 6.54
CA GLU A 165 -1.63 14.98 7.53
C GLU A 165 -1.58 13.60 6.89
N LEU A 166 -2.36 13.34 5.84
CA LEU A 166 -2.31 12.08 5.08
C LEU A 166 -0.93 11.84 4.48
N MET A 167 -0.30 12.90 3.93
CA MET A 167 1.04 12.80 3.37
C MET A 167 2.09 12.57 4.47
N GLU A 168 1.99 13.27 5.60
CA GLU A 168 2.90 13.12 6.74
C GLU A 168 2.85 11.69 7.30
N GLU A 169 1.66 11.18 7.59
CA GLU A 169 1.45 9.81 8.08
C GLU A 169 2.00 8.78 7.08
N PHE A 170 1.75 8.98 5.77
CA PHE A 170 2.31 8.12 4.74
C PHE A 170 3.84 8.13 4.74
N MET A 171 4.45 9.32 4.80
CA MET A 171 5.91 9.44 4.77
C MET A 171 6.55 8.83 6.02
N ILE A 172 5.89 8.91 7.18
CA ILE A 172 6.33 8.25 8.42
C ILE A 172 6.29 6.73 8.22
N ALA A 173 5.14 6.16 7.87
CA ALA A 173 5.00 4.71 7.68
C ALA A 173 5.96 4.17 6.61
N TYR A 174 6.13 4.89 5.51
CA TYR A 174 7.05 4.52 4.44
C TYR A 174 8.53 4.56 4.89
N GLN A 175 8.96 5.60 5.63
CA GLN A 175 10.33 5.72 6.11
C GLN A 175 10.65 4.65 7.18
N ASP A 176 9.68 4.37 8.05
CA ASP A 176 9.79 3.28 9.04
C ASP A 176 9.97 1.92 8.34
N ALA A 177 9.21 1.66 7.28
CA ALA A 177 9.38 0.45 6.47
C ALA A 177 10.78 0.35 5.85
N LEU A 178 11.30 1.45 5.30
CA LEU A 178 12.68 1.48 4.76
C LEU A 178 13.73 1.21 5.85
N LEU A 179 13.51 1.73 7.06
CA LEU A 179 14.39 1.49 8.21
C LEU A 179 14.37 0.01 8.62
N GLU A 180 13.18 -0.60 8.70
CA GLU A 180 13.02 -2.03 9.01
C GLU A 180 13.66 -2.93 7.94
N MET A 181 13.66 -2.50 6.68
CA MET A 181 14.37 -3.17 5.59
C MET A 181 15.90 -3.08 5.71
N GLY A 182 16.42 -2.23 6.61
CA GLY A 182 17.85 -2.11 6.90
C GLY A 182 18.59 -1.04 6.09
N LEU A 183 17.86 -0.09 5.49
CA LEU A 183 18.50 1.09 4.88
C LEU A 183 18.94 2.07 5.97
N ASP A 184 20.06 2.78 5.72
CA ASP A 184 20.50 3.84 6.61
C ASP A 184 19.71 5.16 6.39
N ASN A 185 19.77 6.08 7.37
CA ASN A 185 19.04 7.35 7.32
C ASN A 185 19.34 8.20 6.07
N ARG A 186 20.54 8.10 5.53
CA ARG A 186 20.95 8.84 4.34
C ARG A 186 20.31 8.25 3.07
N GLU A 187 20.21 6.94 3.02
CA GLU A 187 19.54 6.22 1.93
C GLU A 187 18.03 6.46 1.98
N ILE A 188 17.43 6.38 3.17
CA ILE A 188 16.02 6.69 3.40
C ILE A 188 15.70 8.10 2.92
N ALA A 189 16.48 9.10 3.36
CA ALA A 189 16.28 10.49 2.93
C ALA A 189 16.35 10.66 1.41
N ARG A 190 17.30 9.99 0.73
CA ARG A 190 17.39 10.03 -0.74
C ARG A 190 16.20 9.37 -1.43
N MET A 191 15.71 8.24 -0.90
CA MET A 191 14.55 7.56 -1.46
C MET A 191 13.27 8.36 -1.25
N ALA A 192 13.10 8.95 -0.06
CA ALA A 192 11.95 9.80 0.28
C ALA A 192 11.88 11.08 -0.58
N MET A 193 13.02 11.66 -0.96
CA MET A 193 13.07 12.83 -1.84
C MET A 193 12.43 12.58 -3.22
N ALA A 194 12.32 11.34 -3.66
CA ALA A 194 11.62 11.03 -4.92
C ALA A 194 10.11 11.36 -4.88
N ALA A 195 9.50 11.51 -3.70
CA ALA A 195 8.11 11.95 -3.57
C ALA A 195 7.93 13.45 -3.86
N ILE A 196 9.01 14.24 -3.85
CA ILE A 196 8.94 15.71 -3.93
C ILE A 196 9.13 16.21 -5.37
N VAL A 197 9.66 15.38 -6.24
CA VAL A 197 9.91 15.71 -7.65
C VAL A 197 8.75 15.28 -8.53
#